data_b4d7cc435aa6a3a890462b4c0333b1ed
#
_entry.id   b4d7cc435aa6a3a890462b4c0333b1ed
#
_cell.length_a   1.000
_cell.length_b   1.000
_cell.length_c   1.000
_cell.angle_alpha   90.00
_cell.angle_beta   90.00
_cell.angle_gamma   90.00
#
_symmetry.space_group_name_H-M   'P 1'
#
loop_
_entity.id
_entity.type
_entity.pdbx_description
1 polymer ?
#
loop_
_entity_poly.entity_id
_entity_poly.type
_entity_poly.pdbx_seq_one_letter_code
_entity_poly.pdbx_strand_id
1 'polypeptide(L)'
;MITEVAYARTMADDTRARGGAGGPAHAVHLVEQSLKSAALDSGLEWESPEPGSFVVTLPGTRKLSTTCSLRVGRHSLSVNAFVVRHPDENEGAVHRWLLERNLKLYGVAYAVDRLGDVYLSGKLPLSAVGEDELDRLLGTVLEEADGSFNTLLELGFASAIRKEYAWRVSRGESTRNLDAFTHLTRPAENPGPA
;
A
#
# COMPACT_ATOMS: atom_id res chain seq x y z
N MET A 1 19.66 -18.85 -45.93
CA MET A 1 18.19 -18.71 -45.98
C MET A 1 17.40 -19.91 -45.38
N ILE A 2 18.07 -20.91 -44.79
CA ILE A 2 17.40 -22.08 -44.16
C ILE A 2 17.43 -21.97 -42.59
N THR A 3 18.34 -21.17 -42.06
CA THR A 3 18.56 -21.06 -40.59
C THR A 3 17.54 -20.17 -39.87
N GLU A 4 16.96 -19.21 -40.57
CA GLU A 4 16.05 -18.20 -39.96
C GLU A 4 14.61 -18.75 -39.78
N VAL A 5 14.18 -19.64 -40.65
CA VAL A 5 12.85 -20.28 -40.57
C VAL A 5 12.78 -21.31 -39.45
N ALA A 6 13.88 -22.00 -39.16
CA ALA A 6 13.96 -22.95 -38.04
C ALA A 6 13.92 -22.27 -36.68
N TYR A 7 14.57 -21.11 -36.55
CA TYR A 7 14.57 -20.32 -35.29
C TYR A 7 13.20 -19.73 -34.97
N ALA A 8 12.49 -19.20 -35.97
CA ALA A 8 11.14 -18.67 -35.81
C ALA A 8 10.12 -19.76 -35.41
N ARG A 9 10.30 -21.01 -35.92
CA ARG A 9 9.42 -22.14 -35.61
C ARG A 9 9.64 -22.67 -34.18
N THR A 10 10.86 -22.68 -33.70
CA THR A 10 11.21 -23.08 -32.33
C THR A 10 10.67 -22.06 -31.31
N MET A 11 10.72 -20.74 -31.61
CA MET A 11 10.14 -19.69 -30.75
C MET A 11 8.62 -19.68 -30.72
N ALA A 12 7.94 -20.07 -31.82
CA ALA A 12 6.49 -20.16 -31.87
C ALA A 12 5.94 -21.38 -31.11
N ASP A 13 6.70 -22.47 -31.06
CA ASP A 13 6.29 -23.71 -30.35
C ASP A 13 6.53 -23.58 -28.83
N ASP A 14 7.60 -22.87 -28.41
CA ASP A 14 7.91 -22.61 -27.00
C ASP A 14 6.90 -21.63 -26.36
N THR A 15 6.25 -20.79 -27.18
CA THR A 15 5.18 -19.86 -26.70
C THR A 15 3.85 -20.59 -26.45
N ARG A 16 3.63 -21.75 -27.11
CA ARG A 16 2.41 -22.58 -26.91
C ARG A 16 2.52 -23.51 -25.69
N ALA A 17 3.72 -23.93 -25.32
CA ALA A 17 3.93 -24.84 -24.19
C ALA A 17 3.93 -24.15 -22.83
N ARG A 18 4.06 -22.81 -22.76
CA ARG A 18 4.04 -22.02 -21.51
C ARG A 18 2.67 -21.46 -21.13
N GLY A 19 1.61 -21.84 -21.82
CA GLY A 19 0.25 -21.35 -21.59
C GLY A 19 -0.54 -22.08 -20.49
N GLY A 20 0.06 -23.01 -19.73
CA GLY A 20 -0.68 -23.94 -18.86
C GLY A 20 -0.71 -23.66 -17.36
N ALA A 21 0.29 -23.02 -16.77
CA ALA A 21 0.38 -22.94 -15.29
C ALA A 21 0.82 -21.57 -14.75
N GLY A 22 0.55 -20.47 -15.43
CA GLY A 22 0.97 -19.12 -14.96
C GLY A 22 0.37 -17.97 -15.76
N GLY A 23 -0.70 -18.21 -16.51
CA GLY A 23 -1.38 -17.16 -17.29
C GLY A 23 -2.29 -16.27 -16.44
N PRO A 24 -2.76 -15.12 -17.00
CA PRO A 24 -3.61 -14.18 -16.25
C PRO A 24 -4.86 -14.82 -15.64
N ALA A 25 -5.55 -15.72 -16.35
CA ALA A 25 -6.74 -16.40 -15.85
C ALA A 25 -6.44 -17.29 -14.62
N HIS A 26 -5.30 -17.97 -14.62
CA HIS A 26 -4.87 -18.78 -13.47
C HIS A 26 -4.51 -17.88 -12.29
N ALA A 27 -3.81 -16.78 -12.51
CA ALA A 27 -3.50 -15.82 -11.45
C ALA A 27 -4.77 -15.18 -10.86
N VAL A 28 -5.77 -14.84 -11.67
CA VAL A 28 -7.09 -14.36 -11.20
C VAL A 28 -7.71 -15.38 -10.25
N HIS A 29 -7.73 -16.65 -10.65
CA HIS A 29 -8.29 -17.72 -9.82
C HIS A 29 -7.54 -17.87 -8.48
N LEU A 30 -6.20 -17.84 -8.51
CA LEU A 30 -5.39 -17.92 -7.29
C LEU A 30 -5.65 -16.75 -6.34
N VAL A 31 -5.65 -15.50 -6.86
CA VAL A 31 -5.96 -14.31 -6.05
C VAL A 31 -7.34 -14.43 -5.42
N GLU A 32 -8.34 -14.82 -6.21
CA GLU A 32 -9.71 -14.97 -5.71
C GLU A 32 -9.83 -16.06 -4.63
N GLN A 33 -9.16 -17.20 -4.81
CA GLN A 33 -9.11 -18.26 -3.79
C GLN A 33 -8.44 -17.78 -2.50
N SER A 34 -7.28 -17.15 -2.59
CA SER A 34 -6.56 -16.63 -1.41
C SER A 34 -7.39 -15.58 -0.66
N LEU A 35 -8.08 -14.67 -1.37
CA LEU A 35 -8.94 -13.68 -0.72
C LEU A 35 -10.18 -14.32 -0.07
N LYS A 36 -10.75 -15.37 -0.66
CA LYS A 36 -11.85 -16.15 -0.04
C LYS A 36 -11.38 -16.86 1.23
N SER A 37 -10.20 -17.47 1.19
CA SER A 37 -9.60 -18.11 2.38
C SER A 37 -9.38 -17.09 3.49
N ALA A 38 -8.73 -15.96 3.20
CA ALA A 38 -8.49 -14.89 4.16
C ALA A 38 -9.79 -14.29 4.72
N ALA A 39 -10.86 -14.18 3.92
CA ALA A 39 -12.16 -13.71 4.38
C ALA A 39 -12.80 -14.68 5.39
N LEU A 40 -12.63 -16.00 5.18
CA LEU A 40 -13.15 -17.02 6.10
C LEU A 40 -12.34 -17.08 7.40
N ASP A 41 -11.00 -16.94 7.31
CA ASP A 41 -10.10 -17.15 8.44
C ASP A 41 -9.99 -15.91 9.34
N SER A 42 -9.98 -14.70 8.75
CA SER A 42 -9.74 -13.44 9.44
C SER A 42 -10.83 -12.39 9.27
N GLY A 43 -11.89 -12.68 8.51
CA GLY A 43 -12.94 -11.71 8.21
C GLY A 43 -12.49 -10.59 7.26
N LEU A 44 -11.46 -10.82 6.44
CA LEU A 44 -10.97 -9.84 5.48
C LEU A 44 -12.06 -9.44 4.49
N GLU A 45 -12.34 -8.14 4.42
CA GLU A 45 -13.33 -7.59 3.48
C GLU A 45 -12.68 -7.34 2.12
N TRP A 46 -13.32 -7.83 1.06
CA TRP A 46 -12.88 -7.59 -0.30
C TRP A 46 -14.04 -7.61 -1.30
N GLU A 47 -13.83 -6.99 -2.44
CA GLU A 47 -14.77 -6.98 -3.58
C GLU A 47 -14.01 -7.12 -4.90
N SER A 48 -14.73 -7.55 -5.95
CA SER A 48 -14.21 -7.64 -7.31
C SER A 48 -15.08 -6.80 -8.24
N PRO A 49 -14.72 -5.54 -8.50
CA PRO A 49 -15.51 -4.63 -9.33
C PRO A 49 -15.52 -5.05 -10.80
N GLU A 50 -14.47 -5.69 -11.27
CA GLU A 50 -14.34 -6.23 -12.63
C GLU A 50 -13.42 -7.48 -12.63
N PRO A 51 -13.52 -8.36 -13.62
CA PRO A 51 -12.66 -9.55 -13.70
C PRO A 51 -11.18 -9.20 -13.65
N GLY A 52 -10.46 -9.81 -12.69
CA GLY A 52 -9.04 -9.57 -12.47
C GLY A 52 -8.68 -8.31 -11.71
N SER A 53 -9.66 -7.57 -11.23
CA SER A 53 -9.48 -6.44 -10.31
C SER A 53 -10.15 -6.76 -8.98
N PHE A 54 -9.42 -6.52 -7.89
CA PHE A 54 -9.87 -6.77 -6.54
C PHE A 54 -9.57 -5.54 -5.67
N VAL A 55 -10.45 -5.25 -4.76
CA VAL A 55 -10.30 -4.20 -3.75
C VAL A 55 -10.39 -4.86 -2.39
N VAL A 56 -9.35 -4.70 -1.58
CA VAL A 56 -9.22 -5.31 -0.26
C VAL A 56 -9.19 -4.20 0.78
N THR A 57 -10.00 -4.33 1.83
CA THR A 57 -10.00 -3.43 2.98
C THR A 57 -9.17 -4.04 4.10
N LEU A 58 -7.98 -3.50 4.32
CA LEU A 58 -7.06 -3.94 5.37
C LEU A 58 -7.34 -3.14 6.65
N PRO A 59 -7.76 -3.77 7.75
CA PRO A 59 -8.06 -3.07 9.02
C PRO A 59 -6.76 -2.62 9.69
N GLY A 60 -6.72 -1.39 10.19
CA GLY A 60 -5.58 -0.83 10.90
C GLY A 60 -5.91 -0.37 12.30
N THR A 61 -4.91 0.02 13.07
CA THR A 61 -5.03 0.54 14.44
C THR A 61 -4.76 2.04 14.53
N ARG A 62 -3.84 2.56 13.75
CA ARG A 62 -3.50 3.99 13.64
C ARG A 62 -4.26 4.66 12.49
N LYS A 63 -4.30 3.99 11.37
CA LYS A 63 -5.14 4.31 10.23
C LYS A 63 -6.29 3.31 10.21
N LEU A 64 -7.53 3.74 10.43
CA LEU A 64 -8.69 2.86 10.62
C LEU A 64 -8.79 1.72 9.60
N SER A 65 -8.52 2.03 8.33
CA SER A 65 -8.43 1.04 7.27
C SER A 65 -7.55 1.53 6.12
N THR A 66 -7.01 0.59 5.36
CA THR A 66 -6.26 0.85 4.14
C THR A 66 -6.90 0.10 2.99
N THR A 67 -7.36 0.82 1.98
CA THR A 67 -7.85 0.23 0.74
C THR A 67 -6.67 -0.16 -0.14
N CYS A 68 -6.58 -1.44 -0.47
CA CYS A 68 -5.55 -2.02 -1.32
C CYS A 68 -6.18 -2.54 -2.62
N SER A 69 -5.78 -2.02 -3.75
CA SER A 69 -6.20 -2.48 -5.07
C SER A 69 -5.20 -3.50 -5.61
N LEU A 70 -5.71 -4.65 -6.04
CA LEU A 70 -4.98 -5.70 -6.73
C LEU A 70 -5.49 -5.80 -8.16
N ARG A 71 -4.61 -5.79 -9.16
CA ARG A 71 -5.00 -5.90 -10.55
C ARG A 71 -4.11 -6.90 -11.29
N VAL A 72 -4.73 -7.97 -11.78
CA VAL A 72 -4.07 -8.97 -12.62
C VAL A 72 -3.96 -8.42 -14.03
N GLY A 73 -2.75 -8.10 -14.47
CA GLY A 73 -2.42 -7.68 -15.82
C GLY A 73 -1.95 -8.85 -16.68
N ARG A 74 -1.42 -8.51 -17.85
CA ARG A 74 -0.92 -9.52 -18.81
C ARG A 74 0.30 -10.29 -18.28
N HIS A 75 1.17 -9.63 -17.49
CA HIS A 75 2.47 -10.19 -17.07
C HIS A 75 2.70 -10.12 -15.54
N SER A 76 1.89 -9.35 -14.83
CA SER A 76 2.06 -9.13 -13.39
C SER A 76 0.74 -8.86 -12.70
N LEU A 77 0.68 -9.18 -11.42
CA LEU A 77 -0.25 -8.64 -10.45
C LEU A 77 0.30 -7.30 -9.98
N SER A 78 -0.46 -6.23 -10.18
CA SER A 78 -0.14 -4.90 -9.64
C SER A 78 -0.84 -4.70 -8.31
N VAL A 79 -0.15 -4.10 -7.35
CA VAL A 79 -0.65 -3.75 -6.02
C VAL A 79 -0.55 -2.25 -5.86
N ASN A 80 -1.60 -1.62 -5.33
CA ASN A 80 -1.59 -0.20 -5.05
C ASN A 80 -2.47 0.10 -3.82
N ALA A 81 -1.92 0.78 -2.82
CA ALA A 81 -2.63 1.15 -1.61
C ALA A 81 -2.36 2.61 -1.26
N PHE A 82 -3.42 3.39 -1.05
CA PHE A 82 -3.31 4.78 -0.63
C PHE A 82 -2.86 4.86 0.83
N VAL A 83 -1.82 5.64 1.09
CA VAL A 83 -1.27 5.83 2.45
C VAL A 83 -1.71 7.16 3.04
N VAL A 84 -1.34 8.27 2.42
CA VAL A 84 -1.66 9.62 2.88
C VAL A 84 -1.68 10.58 1.68
N ARG A 85 -2.50 11.63 1.78
CA ARG A 85 -2.53 12.68 0.76
C ARG A 85 -1.23 13.48 0.73
N HIS A 86 -1.07 14.32 -0.26
CA HIS A 86 0.03 15.28 -0.40
C HIS A 86 0.31 15.99 0.94
N PRO A 87 1.55 15.98 1.46
CA PRO A 87 1.93 16.67 2.67
C PRO A 87 1.70 18.18 2.58
N ASP A 88 1.16 18.80 3.64
CA ASP A 88 0.96 20.25 3.69
C ASP A 88 2.27 21.00 3.93
N GLU A 89 3.27 20.33 4.50
CA GLU A 89 4.57 20.89 4.90
C GLU A 89 5.67 19.83 4.87
N ASN A 90 6.93 20.25 4.88
CA ASN A 90 8.12 19.41 4.97
C ASN A 90 8.21 18.27 3.91
N GLU A 91 7.68 18.49 2.71
CA GLU A 91 7.63 17.50 1.63
C GLU A 91 8.98 16.78 1.43
N GLY A 92 10.10 17.52 1.42
CA GLY A 92 11.43 16.94 1.27
C GLY A 92 11.82 15.98 2.41
N ALA A 93 11.39 16.25 3.65
CA ALA A 93 11.63 15.36 4.79
C ALA A 93 10.75 14.10 4.69
N VAL A 94 9.48 14.25 4.28
CA VAL A 94 8.58 13.14 4.00
C VAL A 94 9.18 12.23 2.92
N HIS A 95 9.56 12.79 1.76
CA HIS A 95 10.12 12.00 0.66
C HIS A 95 11.41 11.28 1.05
N ARG A 96 12.31 11.93 1.81
CA ARG A 96 13.52 11.29 2.34
C ARG A 96 13.15 10.09 3.21
N TRP A 97 12.23 10.25 4.13
CA TRP A 97 11.78 9.19 5.02
C TRP A 97 11.21 8.00 4.22
N LEU A 98 10.35 8.26 3.22
CA LEU A 98 9.79 7.23 2.34
C LEU A 98 10.88 6.45 1.60
N LEU A 99 11.88 7.14 1.05
CA LEU A 99 12.99 6.51 0.33
C LEU A 99 13.87 5.66 1.26
N GLU A 100 14.17 6.15 2.46
CA GLU A 100 14.91 5.37 3.46
C GLU A 100 14.12 4.14 3.91
N ARG A 101 12.80 4.25 4.02
CA ARG A 101 11.93 3.13 4.39
C ARG A 101 11.89 2.07 3.29
N ASN A 102 11.87 2.45 2.02
CA ASN A 102 11.89 1.55 0.87
C ASN A 102 13.04 0.54 0.89
N LEU A 103 14.17 0.85 1.53
CA LEU A 103 15.30 -0.07 1.67
C LEU A 103 14.96 -1.35 2.46
N LYS A 104 13.86 -1.34 3.21
CA LYS A 104 13.45 -2.43 4.11
C LYS A 104 12.20 -3.16 3.63
N LEU A 105 11.53 -2.65 2.58
CA LEU A 105 10.25 -3.19 2.15
C LEU A 105 10.40 -4.37 1.22
N TYR A 106 9.43 -5.26 1.27
CA TYR A 106 9.32 -6.42 0.41
C TYR A 106 8.12 -6.29 -0.52
N GLY A 107 8.33 -6.50 -1.81
CA GLY A 107 7.26 -6.60 -2.82
C GLY A 107 6.55 -5.28 -3.17
N VAL A 108 6.62 -4.28 -2.31
CA VAL A 108 6.08 -2.93 -2.51
C VAL A 108 7.11 -1.86 -2.18
N ALA A 109 6.87 -0.65 -2.66
CA ALA A 109 7.64 0.54 -2.30
C ALA A 109 6.69 1.74 -2.18
N TYR A 110 7.06 2.70 -1.36
CA TYR A 110 6.40 4.01 -1.35
C TYR A 110 6.63 4.72 -2.68
N ALA A 111 5.56 5.25 -3.21
CA ALA A 111 5.52 6.04 -4.44
C ALA A 111 4.68 7.29 -4.23
N VAL A 112 4.97 8.31 -5.02
CA VAL A 112 4.22 9.57 -5.01
C VAL A 112 3.59 9.75 -6.39
N ASP A 113 2.32 10.07 -6.45
CA ASP A 113 1.62 10.33 -7.69
C ASP A 113 1.81 11.79 -8.17
N ARG A 114 1.14 12.16 -9.26
CA ARG A 114 1.23 13.51 -9.84
C ARG A 114 0.61 14.61 -8.97
N LEU A 115 -0.25 14.24 -8.02
CA LEU A 115 -0.88 15.16 -7.07
C LEU A 115 -0.07 15.29 -5.79
N GLY A 116 0.99 14.49 -5.63
CA GLY A 116 1.81 14.43 -4.43
C GLY A 116 1.29 13.44 -3.39
N ASP A 117 0.22 12.70 -3.70
CA ASP A 117 -0.34 11.70 -2.80
C ASP A 117 0.59 10.49 -2.69
N VAL A 118 0.70 9.95 -1.48
CA VAL A 118 1.61 8.83 -1.16
C VAL A 118 0.86 7.51 -1.23
N TYR A 119 1.45 6.57 -1.95
CA TYR A 119 0.95 5.20 -2.11
C TYR A 119 2.03 4.18 -1.75
N LEU A 120 1.61 2.97 -1.37
CA LEU A 120 2.42 1.76 -1.51
C LEU A 120 2.08 1.11 -2.84
N SER A 121 3.07 0.90 -3.69
CA SER A 121 2.88 0.34 -5.02
C SER A 121 3.88 -0.79 -5.27
N GLY A 122 3.43 -1.85 -5.92
CA GLY A 122 4.26 -3.00 -6.24
C GLY A 122 3.76 -3.80 -7.44
N LYS A 123 4.60 -4.70 -7.91
CA LYS A 123 4.25 -5.64 -8.98
C LYS A 123 4.86 -7.00 -8.68
N LEU A 124 4.04 -8.03 -8.79
CA LEU A 124 4.43 -9.41 -8.63
C LEU A 124 4.30 -10.13 -9.99
N PRO A 125 5.33 -10.83 -10.47
CA PRO A 125 5.20 -11.68 -11.67
C PRO A 125 4.05 -12.69 -11.49
N LEU A 126 3.27 -12.96 -12.55
CA LEU A 126 2.16 -13.91 -12.43
C LEU A 126 2.59 -15.31 -11.98
N SER A 127 3.82 -15.71 -12.31
CA SER A 127 4.41 -16.99 -11.88
C SER A 127 4.70 -17.07 -10.38
N ALA A 128 4.75 -15.94 -9.69
CA ALA A 128 4.98 -15.88 -8.25
C ALA A 128 3.66 -15.68 -7.46
N VAL A 129 2.53 -15.52 -8.14
CA VAL A 129 1.23 -15.38 -7.47
C VAL A 129 0.85 -16.71 -6.82
N GLY A 130 0.66 -16.71 -5.52
CA GLY A 130 0.24 -17.82 -4.69
C GLY A 130 -0.27 -17.31 -3.35
N GLU A 131 -0.87 -18.17 -2.57
CA GLU A 131 -1.49 -17.82 -1.28
C GLU A 131 -0.48 -17.19 -0.31
N ASP A 132 0.64 -17.87 -0.05
CA ASP A 132 1.70 -17.39 0.86
C ASP A 132 2.28 -16.04 0.42
N GLU A 133 2.45 -15.84 -0.88
CA GLU A 133 3.04 -14.62 -1.40
C GLU A 133 2.05 -13.46 -1.36
N LEU A 134 0.77 -13.73 -1.60
CA LEU A 134 -0.28 -12.74 -1.49
C LEU A 134 -0.50 -12.32 -0.03
N ASP A 135 -0.51 -13.28 0.90
CA ASP A 135 -0.60 -13.00 2.34
C ASP A 135 0.57 -12.13 2.82
N ARG A 136 1.80 -12.49 2.45
CA ARG A 136 3.00 -11.69 2.76
C ARG A 136 2.91 -10.27 2.21
N LEU A 137 2.43 -10.14 0.97
CA LEU A 137 2.30 -8.86 0.30
C LEU A 137 1.26 -7.96 0.98
N LEU A 138 0.07 -8.50 1.25
CA LEU A 138 -1.00 -7.78 1.95
C LEU A 138 -0.61 -7.45 3.40
N GLY A 139 0.08 -8.37 4.08
CA GLY A 139 0.65 -8.14 5.41
C GLY A 139 1.65 -6.98 5.41
N THR A 140 2.56 -6.94 4.42
CA THR A 140 3.52 -5.82 4.27
C THR A 140 2.79 -4.50 4.02
N VAL A 141 1.76 -4.48 3.15
CA VAL A 141 0.97 -3.27 2.89
C VAL A 141 0.27 -2.79 4.15
N LEU A 142 -0.34 -3.70 4.92
CA LEU A 142 -1.02 -3.36 6.17
C LEU A 142 -0.05 -2.80 7.20
N GLU A 143 1.05 -3.51 7.47
CA GLU A 143 2.06 -3.11 8.44
C GLU A 143 2.64 -1.74 8.11
N GLU A 144 2.96 -1.50 6.85
CA GLU A 144 3.56 -0.24 6.42
C GLU A 144 2.55 0.91 6.39
N ALA A 145 1.35 0.71 5.85
CA ALA A 145 0.35 1.77 5.76
C ALA A 145 -0.15 2.20 7.15
N ASP A 146 -0.36 1.28 8.07
CA ASP A 146 -0.78 1.56 9.44
C ASP A 146 0.40 2.03 10.30
N GLY A 147 1.54 1.31 10.25
CA GLY A 147 2.71 1.58 11.08
C GLY A 147 3.36 2.94 10.82
N SER A 148 3.38 3.38 9.55
CA SER A 148 3.97 4.66 9.16
C SER A 148 3.05 5.86 9.33
N PHE A 149 1.74 5.65 9.52
CA PHE A 149 0.72 6.68 9.41
C PHE A 149 0.96 7.88 10.32
N ASN A 150 1.19 7.64 11.61
CA ASN A 150 1.45 8.73 12.57
C ASN A 150 2.74 9.49 12.24
N THR A 151 3.81 8.79 11.85
CA THR A 151 5.07 9.43 11.46
C THR A 151 4.89 10.34 10.25
N LEU A 152 4.14 9.90 9.24
CA LEU A 152 3.85 10.73 8.07
C LEU A 152 2.98 11.94 8.41
N LEU A 153 2.01 11.77 9.33
CA LEU A 153 1.21 12.88 9.83
C LEU A 153 2.05 13.89 10.61
N GLU A 154 2.97 13.43 11.46
CA GLU A 154 3.89 14.31 12.20
C GLU A 154 4.82 15.09 11.28
N LEU A 155 5.38 14.43 10.27
CA LEU A 155 6.30 15.06 9.33
C LEU A 155 5.60 16.05 8.40
N GLY A 156 4.46 15.65 7.83
CA GLY A 156 3.83 16.38 6.75
C GLY A 156 2.63 17.26 7.13
N PHE A 157 2.11 17.16 8.37
CA PHE A 157 0.86 17.80 8.77
C PHE A 157 0.85 18.36 10.20
N ALA A 158 2.02 18.56 10.83
CA ALA A 158 2.11 19.00 12.21
C ALA A 158 1.35 20.32 12.47
N SER A 159 1.42 21.26 11.53
CA SER A 159 0.69 22.54 11.62
C SER A 159 -0.82 22.36 11.55
N ALA A 160 -1.30 21.44 10.72
CA ALA A 160 -2.72 21.10 10.60
C ALA A 160 -3.22 20.44 11.88
N ILE A 161 -2.45 19.51 12.48
CA ILE A 161 -2.75 18.84 13.74
C ILE A 161 -2.89 19.87 14.86
N ARG A 162 -1.96 20.83 14.98
CA ARG A 162 -2.05 21.91 15.99
C ARG A 162 -3.28 22.78 15.83
N LYS A 163 -3.62 23.16 14.59
CA LYS A 163 -4.82 23.95 14.29
C LYS A 163 -6.09 23.20 14.64
N GLU A 164 -6.17 21.93 14.27
CA GLU A 164 -7.31 21.07 14.58
C GLU A 164 -7.49 20.93 16.11
N TYR A 165 -6.40 20.68 16.83
CA TYR A 165 -6.43 20.60 18.29
C TYR A 165 -6.95 21.90 18.91
N ALA A 166 -6.39 23.05 18.54
CA ALA A 166 -6.81 24.35 19.07
C ALA A 166 -8.29 24.64 18.76
N TRP A 167 -8.75 24.30 17.57
CA TRP A 167 -10.14 24.46 17.17
C TRP A 167 -11.08 23.60 18.02
N ARG A 168 -10.77 22.31 18.21
CA ARG A 168 -11.57 21.40 19.05
C ARG A 168 -11.65 21.87 20.49
N VAL A 169 -10.51 22.26 21.08
CA VAL A 169 -10.47 22.80 22.44
C VAL A 169 -11.35 24.04 22.58
N SER A 170 -11.30 24.97 21.62
CA SER A 170 -12.12 26.20 21.65
C SER A 170 -13.64 25.91 21.58
N ARG A 171 -14.04 24.76 21.04
CA ARG A 171 -15.43 24.35 20.91
C ARG A 171 -15.88 23.34 21.97
N GLY A 172 -14.99 22.92 22.86
CA GLY A 172 -15.27 21.87 23.85
C GLY A 172 -15.50 20.48 23.23
N GLU A 173 -14.93 20.24 22.01
CA GLU A 173 -15.01 18.97 21.34
C GLU A 173 -13.93 17.99 21.81
N SER A 174 -14.18 16.68 21.64
CA SER A 174 -13.21 15.65 22.02
C SER A 174 -11.94 15.73 21.15
N THR A 175 -10.78 15.65 21.82
CA THR A 175 -9.45 15.61 21.18
C THR A 175 -8.87 14.19 21.10
N ARG A 176 -9.64 13.14 21.46
CA ARG A 176 -9.16 11.75 21.55
C ARG A 176 -8.53 11.21 20.26
N ASN A 177 -9.00 11.66 19.12
CA ASN A 177 -8.41 11.31 17.82
C ASN A 177 -7.02 11.93 17.58
N LEU A 178 -6.58 12.86 18.42
CA LEU A 178 -5.28 13.52 18.39
C LEU A 178 -4.34 13.09 19.54
N ASP A 179 -4.75 12.10 20.35
CA ASP A 179 -3.97 11.64 21.51
C ASP A 179 -2.57 11.15 21.13
N ALA A 180 -2.42 10.56 19.95
CA ALA A 180 -1.12 10.14 19.41
C ALA A 180 -0.14 11.32 19.18
N PHE A 181 -0.66 12.56 19.09
CA PHE A 181 0.10 13.78 18.76
C PHE A 181 0.17 14.78 19.91
N THR A 182 -0.04 14.33 21.15
CA THR A 182 -0.04 15.23 22.34
C THR A 182 1.26 16.01 22.49
N HIS A 183 2.40 15.46 22.06
CA HIS A 183 3.71 16.15 22.07
C HIS A 183 3.77 17.34 21.09
N LEU A 184 2.96 17.34 20.03
CA LEU A 184 2.85 18.46 19.09
C LEU A 184 1.89 19.56 19.56
N THR A 185 0.96 19.23 20.46
CA THR A 185 -0.15 20.10 20.85
C THR A 185 0.03 20.73 22.24
N ARG A 186 0.93 20.18 23.09
CA ARG A 186 1.29 20.80 24.36
C ARG A 186 2.13 22.06 24.10
N PRO A 187 1.85 23.16 24.81
CA PRO A 187 2.79 24.29 24.84
C PRO A 187 4.16 23.77 25.29
N ALA A 188 5.23 24.19 24.62
CA ALA A 188 6.58 23.92 25.13
C ALA A 188 6.64 24.40 26.60
N GLU A 189 6.92 23.49 27.55
CA GLU A 189 7.20 23.88 28.93
C GLU A 189 8.37 24.85 28.86
N ASN A 190 8.10 26.10 29.22
CA ASN A 190 9.13 27.12 29.24
C ASN A 190 10.14 26.67 30.29
N PRO A 191 11.42 26.39 29.98
CA PRO A 191 12.41 26.12 30.99
C PRO A 191 12.46 27.39 31.84
N GLY A 192 11.99 27.30 33.11
CA GLY A 192 11.99 28.41 34.04
C GLY A 192 13.37 29.06 34.08
N PRO A 193 13.45 30.34 34.39
CA PRO A 193 14.71 31.06 34.46
C PRO A 193 15.62 30.41 35.51
N ALA A 194 16.86 30.09 35.07
CA ALA A 194 17.95 29.59 35.93
C ALA A 194 18.42 30.67 36.87
#